data_1dc40521cb959ba945a8611edeeeecc1
#
_entry.id   1dc40521cb959ba945a8611edeeeecc1
#
_cell.length_a   1.000
_cell.length_b   1.000
_cell.length_c   1.000
_cell.angle_alpha   90.00
_cell.angle_beta   90.00
_cell.angle_gamma   90.00
#
_symmetry.space_group_name_H-M   'P 1'
#
loop_
_entity.id
_entity.type
_entity.pdbx_description
1 polymer ?
#
loop_
_entity_poly.entity_id
_entity_poly.type
_entity_poly.pdbx_seq_one_letter_code
_entity_poly.pdbx_strand_id
1 'polypeptide(L)'
;MYESKNDTVISAEQFRSRLLLHALGAGLLVVGSILIGVTGHLYFEEGVKWYDAAFNATLLLGGMGPVDLPETPGGKVFFAVYGLYVGLVFVASIGLILAPVAHRLLHRFHCDD
;
A
#
# COMPACT_ATOMS: atom_id res chain seq x y z
N MET A 1 1.08 -12.18 17.91
CA MET A 1 0.11 -11.26 17.33
C MET A 1 -1.17 -11.98 16.92
N TYR A 2 -1.06 -13.03 16.15
CA TYR A 2 -2.20 -13.89 15.82
C TYR A 2 -2.19 -15.11 16.70
N GLU A 3 -3.38 -15.69 16.92
CA GLU A 3 -3.48 -16.88 17.73
C GLU A 3 -2.84 -18.08 17.04
N SER A 4 -2.28 -18.98 17.85
CA SER A 4 -1.68 -20.19 17.33
C SER A 4 -2.78 -21.22 17.01
N LYS A 5 -2.36 -22.35 16.43
CA LYS A 5 -3.28 -23.44 16.12
C LYS A 5 -4.02 -23.94 17.34
N ASN A 6 -3.39 -23.87 18.50
CA ASN A 6 -3.97 -24.39 19.74
C ASN A 6 -4.86 -23.39 20.44
N ASP A 7 -4.87 -22.14 20.00
CA ASP A 7 -5.73 -21.12 20.60
C ASP A 7 -7.10 -21.13 19.96
N THR A 8 -8.08 -20.60 20.69
CA THR A 8 -9.41 -20.45 20.12
C THR A 8 -9.40 -19.37 19.05
N VAL A 9 -10.27 -19.52 18.06
CA VAL A 9 -10.44 -18.50 17.04
C VAL A 9 -10.99 -17.23 17.69
N ILE A 10 -10.40 -16.08 17.39
CA ILE A 10 -10.86 -14.81 17.96
C ILE A 10 -12.30 -14.53 17.55
N SER A 11 -12.99 -13.74 18.35
CA SER A 11 -14.37 -13.35 18.05
C SER A 11 -14.42 -12.49 16.80
N ALA A 12 -15.59 -12.42 16.17
CA ALA A 12 -15.78 -11.58 14.98
C ALA A 12 -15.46 -10.12 15.28
N GLU A 13 -15.75 -9.65 16.49
CA GLU A 13 -15.46 -8.29 16.90
C GLU A 13 -13.96 -8.03 16.99
N GLN A 14 -13.22 -8.95 17.59
CA GLN A 14 -11.77 -8.84 17.68
C GLN A 14 -11.11 -8.92 16.30
N PHE A 15 -11.62 -9.78 15.44
CA PHE A 15 -11.12 -9.90 14.07
C PHE A 15 -11.36 -8.61 13.30
N ARG A 16 -12.53 -8.02 13.45
CA ARG A 16 -12.87 -6.76 12.78
C ARG A 16 -11.97 -5.64 13.25
N SER A 17 -11.68 -5.59 14.55
CA SER A 17 -10.77 -4.59 15.11
C SER A 17 -9.37 -4.73 14.54
N ARG A 18 -8.85 -5.95 14.44
CA ARG A 18 -7.53 -6.20 13.85
C ARG A 18 -7.49 -5.83 12.38
N LEU A 19 -8.55 -6.17 11.65
CA LEU A 19 -8.65 -5.85 10.22
C LEU A 19 -8.65 -4.33 10.02
N LEU A 20 -9.37 -3.60 10.87
CA LEU A 20 -9.38 -2.14 10.79
C LEU A 20 -8.01 -1.54 11.07
N LEU A 21 -7.28 -2.07 12.07
CA LEU A 21 -5.92 -1.60 12.35
C LEU A 21 -4.98 -1.81 11.18
N HIS A 22 -5.05 -2.99 10.55
CA HIS A 22 -4.23 -3.29 9.38
C HIS A 22 -4.63 -2.41 8.19
N ALA A 23 -5.92 -2.17 8.01
CA ALA A 23 -6.40 -1.31 6.94
C ALA A 23 -5.96 0.14 7.15
N LEU A 24 -5.96 0.63 8.40
CA LEU A 24 -5.46 1.96 8.72
C LEU A 24 -3.96 2.07 8.44
N GLY A 25 -3.20 1.04 8.81
CA GLY A 25 -1.77 1.00 8.50
C GLY A 25 -1.50 1.04 7.00
N ALA A 26 -2.24 0.24 6.24
CA ALA A 26 -2.12 0.24 4.79
C ALA A 26 -2.54 1.59 4.20
N GLY A 27 -3.60 2.19 4.72
CA GLY A 27 -4.05 3.51 4.27
C GLY A 27 -3.01 4.58 4.51
N LEU A 28 -2.36 4.55 5.68
CA LEU A 28 -1.29 5.51 5.98
C LEU A 28 -0.09 5.33 5.05
N LEU A 29 0.28 4.09 4.74
CA LEU A 29 1.34 3.81 3.78
C LEU A 29 1.00 4.35 2.40
N VAL A 30 -0.23 4.13 1.94
CA VAL A 30 -0.69 4.58 0.62
C VAL A 30 -0.69 6.10 0.57
N VAL A 31 -1.31 6.76 1.55
CA VAL A 31 -1.38 8.22 1.58
C VAL A 31 0.01 8.83 1.67
N GLY A 32 0.86 8.30 2.55
CA GLY A 32 2.24 8.78 2.68
C GLY A 32 3.01 8.62 1.38
N SER A 33 2.83 7.50 0.68
CA SER A 33 3.49 7.24 -0.59
C SER A 33 3.02 8.21 -1.67
N ILE A 34 1.72 8.51 -1.72
CA ILE A 34 1.17 9.48 -2.67
C ILE A 34 1.75 10.87 -2.39
N LEU A 35 1.83 11.27 -1.12
CA LEU A 35 2.41 12.56 -0.75
C LEU A 35 3.88 12.66 -1.17
N ILE A 36 4.64 11.61 -0.98
CA ILE A 36 6.04 11.57 -1.43
C ILE A 36 6.11 11.72 -2.94
N GLY A 37 5.27 11.00 -3.67
CA GLY A 37 5.23 11.06 -5.13
C GLY A 37 4.85 12.44 -5.64
N VAL A 38 3.84 13.06 -5.04
CA VAL A 38 3.41 14.41 -5.40
C VAL A 38 4.55 15.39 -5.16
N THR A 39 5.14 15.35 -3.97
CA THR A 39 6.22 16.28 -3.61
C THR A 39 7.41 16.14 -4.56
N GLY A 40 7.83 14.90 -4.83
CA GLY A 40 8.95 14.66 -5.72
C GLY A 40 8.66 15.07 -7.15
N HIS A 41 7.47 14.77 -7.65
CA HIS A 41 7.09 15.16 -9.02
C HIS A 41 7.07 16.67 -9.16
N LEU A 42 6.49 17.40 -8.20
CA LEU A 42 6.45 18.85 -8.24
C LEU A 42 7.86 19.46 -8.10
N TYR A 43 8.74 18.79 -7.37
CA TYR A 43 10.11 19.27 -7.16
C TYR A 43 10.95 19.14 -8.44
N PHE A 44 10.87 18.00 -9.11
CA PHE A 44 11.74 17.70 -10.26
C PHE A 44 11.19 18.20 -11.60
N GLU A 45 9.88 18.35 -11.71
CA GLU A 45 9.25 18.76 -12.96
C GLU A 45 8.56 20.13 -12.80
N GLU A 46 8.83 21.03 -13.73
CA GLU A 46 8.20 22.34 -13.74
C GLU A 46 6.86 22.28 -14.47
N GLY A 47 5.92 23.12 -14.05
CA GLY A 47 4.65 23.26 -14.72
C GLY A 47 3.64 22.15 -14.42
N VAL A 48 3.99 21.22 -13.54
CA VAL A 48 3.08 20.15 -13.15
C VAL A 48 2.17 20.65 -12.04
N LYS A 49 0.88 20.40 -12.19
CA LYS A 49 -0.10 20.76 -11.18
C LYS A 49 -0.18 19.66 -10.14
N TRP A 50 -0.51 20.02 -8.89
CA TRP A 50 -0.53 19.05 -7.79
C TRP A 50 -1.48 17.88 -8.05
N TYR A 51 -2.63 18.14 -8.67
CA TYR A 51 -3.58 17.07 -8.93
C TYR A 51 -3.11 16.12 -10.04
N ASP A 52 -2.33 16.63 -11.00
CA ASP A 52 -1.71 15.75 -12.01
C ASP A 52 -0.62 14.88 -11.36
N ALA A 53 0.16 15.48 -10.45
CA ALA A 53 1.16 14.72 -9.71
C ALA A 53 0.52 13.65 -8.84
N ALA A 54 -0.58 13.98 -8.18
CA ALA A 54 -1.32 13.03 -7.36
C ALA A 54 -1.90 11.89 -8.21
N PHE A 55 -2.42 12.21 -9.37
CA PHE A 55 -2.96 11.23 -10.29
C PHE A 55 -1.87 10.26 -10.77
N ASN A 56 -0.71 10.80 -11.17
CA ASN A 56 0.42 9.97 -11.58
C ASN A 56 0.92 9.08 -10.45
N ALA A 57 1.03 9.63 -9.24
CA ALA A 57 1.48 8.85 -8.08
C ALA A 57 0.52 7.70 -7.79
N THR A 58 -0.77 7.96 -7.90
CA THR A 58 -1.80 6.93 -7.68
C THR A 58 -1.70 5.83 -8.73
N LEU A 59 -1.50 6.21 -10.00
CA LEU A 59 -1.35 5.22 -11.07
C LEU A 59 -0.10 4.37 -10.91
N LEU A 60 1.01 4.99 -10.47
CA LEU A 60 2.24 4.25 -10.18
C LEU A 60 2.02 3.26 -9.06
N LEU A 61 1.36 3.69 -7.99
CA LEU A 61 1.07 2.82 -6.85
C LEU A 61 0.20 1.64 -7.25
N GLY A 62 -0.76 1.87 -8.14
CA GLY A 62 -1.63 0.81 -8.64
C GLY A 62 -1.02 -0.07 -9.71
N GLY A 63 0.23 0.20 -10.10
CA GLY A 63 0.93 -0.61 -11.09
C GLY A 63 0.60 -0.30 -12.54
N MET A 64 -0.19 0.75 -12.78
CA MET A 64 -0.60 1.13 -14.15
C MET A 64 0.41 2.03 -14.85
N GLY A 65 1.28 2.67 -14.08
CA GLY A 65 2.26 3.60 -14.63
C GLY A 65 1.72 5.02 -14.79
N PRO A 66 2.62 6.00 -14.97
CA PRO A 66 2.21 7.39 -15.02
C PRO A 66 1.62 7.75 -16.39
N VAL A 67 0.69 8.70 -16.38
CA VAL A 67 0.16 9.30 -17.61
C VAL A 67 1.16 10.31 -18.17
N ASP A 68 1.72 11.14 -17.29
CA ASP A 68 2.71 12.13 -17.66
C ASP A 68 4.10 11.63 -17.32
N LEU A 69 4.95 11.50 -18.34
CA LEU A 69 6.31 11.01 -18.14
C LEU A 69 7.21 12.15 -17.71
N PRO A 70 8.17 11.88 -16.80
CA PRO A 70 9.13 12.90 -16.39
C PRO A 70 10.08 13.22 -17.56
N GLU A 71 10.43 14.50 -17.68
CA GLU A 71 11.30 14.96 -18.76
C GLU A 71 12.72 15.22 -18.27
N THR A 72 12.89 15.60 -17.00
CA THR A 72 14.22 15.87 -16.45
C THR A 72 14.92 14.59 -16.04
N PRO A 73 16.28 14.58 -16.10
CA PRO A 73 17.02 13.41 -15.61
C PRO A 73 16.73 13.10 -14.14
N GLY A 74 16.64 14.16 -13.30
CA GLY A 74 16.29 13.99 -11.88
C GLY A 74 14.91 13.39 -11.70
N GLY A 75 13.94 13.85 -12.48
CA GLY A 75 12.59 13.32 -12.45
C GLY A 75 12.53 11.85 -12.87
N LYS A 76 13.30 11.48 -13.88
CA LYS A 76 13.37 10.08 -14.32
C LYS A 76 13.96 9.18 -13.27
N VAL A 77 15.03 9.61 -12.61
CA VAL A 77 15.64 8.84 -11.52
C VAL A 77 14.66 8.73 -10.35
N PHE A 78 14.01 9.84 -10.00
CA PHE A 78 13.02 9.84 -8.94
C PHE A 78 11.89 8.86 -9.23
N PHE A 79 11.34 8.88 -10.45
CA PHE A 79 10.25 7.98 -10.83
C PHE A 79 10.69 6.52 -10.81
N ALA A 80 11.93 6.24 -11.22
CA ALA A 80 12.45 4.87 -11.19
C ALA A 80 12.53 4.35 -9.74
N VAL A 81 13.13 5.12 -8.85
CA VAL A 81 13.26 4.74 -7.43
C VAL A 81 11.88 4.70 -6.77
N TYR A 82 11.08 5.74 -7.01
CA TYR A 82 9.75 5.82 -6.43
C TYR A 82 8.86 4.68 -6.91
N GLY A 83 8.95 4.32 -8.20
CA GLY A 83 8.19 3.19 -8.75
C GLY A 83 8.51 1.88 -8.06
N LEU A 84 9.79 1.63 -7.80
CA LEU A 84 10.20 0.45 -7.04
C LEU A 84 9.64 0.49 -5.62
N TYR A 85 9.73 1.65 -4.98
CA TYR A 85 9.23 1.83 -3.63
C TYR A 85 7.72 1.60 -3.54
N VAL A 86 6.93 2.22 -4.45
CA VAL A 86 5.47 2.08 -4.38
C VAL A 86 5.02 0.69 -4.79
N GLY A 87 5.80 -0.02 -5.60
CA GLY A 87 5.53 -1.42 -5.90
C GLY A 87 5.60 -2.26 -4.65
N LEU A 88 6.61 -2.03 -3.81
CA LEU A 88 6.75 -2.70 -2.52
C LEU A 88 5.64 -2.29 -1.57
N VAL A 89 5.28 -1.01 -1.54
CA VAL A 89 4.18 -0.51 -0.69
C VAL A 89 2.86 -1.15 -1.11
N PHE A 90 2.62 -1.29 -2.41
CA PHE A 90 1.40 -1.92 -2.92
C PHE A 90 1.28 -3.36 -2.43
N VAL A 91 2.36 -4.14 -2.56
CA VAL A 91 2.38 -5.52 -2.09
C VAL A 91 2.21 -5.58 -0.57
N ALA A 92 2.92 -4.72 0.16
CA ALA A 92 2.83 -4.67 1.62
C ALA A 92 1.42 -4.29 2.08
N SER A 93 0.79 -3.33 1.39
CA SER A 93 -0.57 -2.89 1.74
C SER A 93 -1.58 -4.02 1.57
N ILE A 94 -1.48 -4.75 0.45
CA ILE A 94 -2.34 -5.91 0.22
C ILE A 94 -2.09 -6.95 1.29
N GLY A 95 -0.82 -7.22 1.63
CA GLY A 95 -0.47 -8.17 2.67
C GLY A 95 -1.03 -7.78 4.02
N LEU A 96 -0.96 -6.50 4.38
CA LEU A 96 -1.49 -6.01 5.65
C LEU A 96 -3.01 -6.20 5.74
N ILE A 97 -3.71 -6.00 4.64
CA ILE A 97 -5.17 -6.14 4.61
C ILE A 97 -5.56 -7.61 4.60
N LEU A 98 -4.86 -8.44 3.81
CA LEU A 98 -5.24 -9.83 3.61
C LEU A 98 -4.69 -10.77 4.69
N ALA A 99 -3.60 -10.40 5.37
CA ALA A 99 -2.97 -11.27 6.36
C ALA A 99 -3.93 -11.74 7.44
N PRO A 100 -4.70 -10.85 8.11
CA PRO A 100 -5.63 -11.32 9.13
C PRO A 100 -6.73 -12.20 8.56
N VAL A 101 -7.19 -11.93 7.33
CA VAL A 101 -8.21 -12.75 6.68
C VAL A 101 -7.65 -14.13 6.35
N ALA A 102 -6.46 -14.18 5.75
CA ALA A 102 -5.81 -15.45 5.41
C ALA A 102 -5.51 -16.26 6.66
N HIS A 103 -4.99 -15.60 7.70
CA HIS A 103 -4.69 -16.29 8.96
C HIS A 103 -5.94 -16.88 9.57
N ARG A 104 -7.05 -16.14 9.60
CA ARG A 104 -8.30 -16.60 10.16
C ARG A 104 -8.83 -17.82 9.40
N LEU A 105 -8.77 -17.80 8.08
CA LEU A 105 -9.22 -18.91 7.24
C LEU A 105 -8.36 -20.15 7.47
N LEU A 106 -7.04 -19.98 7.48
CA LEU A 106 -6.12 -21.10 7.73
C LEU A 106 -6.31 -21.68 9.13
N HIS A 107 -6.49 -20.83 10.13
CA HIS A 107 -6.70 -21.27 11.49
C HIS A 107 -7.98 -22.09 11.60
N ARG A 108 -9.05 -21.66 10.96
CA ARG A 108 -10.33 -22.38 10.97
C ARG A 108 -10.19 -23.75 10.32
N PHE A 109 -9.51 -23.83 9.18
CA PHE A 109 -9.29 -25.11 8.52
C PHE A 109 -8.46 -26.06 9.37
N HIS A 110 -7.43 -25.55 10.03
CA HIS A 110 -6.60 -26.36 10.91
C HIS A 110 -7.34 -26.82 12.18
N CYS A 111 -8.25 -25.99 12.68
CA CYS A 111 -9.04 -26.36 13.85
C CYS A 111 -10.10 -27.41 13.52
N ASP A 112 -10.61 -27.40 12.30
CA ASP A 112 -11.64 -28.34 11.86
C ASP A 112 -11.07 -29.73 11.57
N ASP A 113 -9.77 -29.80 11.30
CA ASP A 113 -9.09 -31.08 11.09
C ASP A 113 -8.83 -31.80 12.41
#